data_cf3f0ebcdad3ef2227856d738797eb6c
#
_entry.id   cf3f0ebcdad3ef2227856d738797eb6c
#
_cell.length_a   1.000
_cell.length_b   1.000
_cell.length_c   1.000
_cell.angle_alpha   90.00
_cell.angle_beta   90.00
_cell.angle_gamma   90.00
#
_symmetry.space_group_name_H-M   'P 1'
#
loop_
_entity.id
_entity.type
_entity.pdbx_description
1 polymer ?
#
loop_
_entity_poly.entity_id
_entity_poly.type
_entity_poly.pdbx_seq_one_letter_code
_entity_poly.pdbx_strand_id
1 'polypeptide(L)'
;MMVRITNLTLPPDGDETLLKKKAAKALGLSVGKIHRCIPVRQSIDARKKENVHYVMTVDVAVSNEAQVVAKAKSKQVSLRPEPKPYVFPTVTRTSPLPPVVVGSGPAGLLAALSLAKAGLRPVLLERGQALEQRVKDVEAFWQGGDLDPESNVQFGEGGAGTFSDGKLTTGTHDPRLTHVMETFVAAGAPEDILWQHKPHVGTDLLRQVVTNLRKEIQALGGAVRFGHRLSGLTLAGKQLTEIQVDQGRVTYTMPCDTLILAPGHSARDTFRMLR
;
A
#
# COMPACT_ATOMS: atom_id res chain seq x y z
N MET A 1 11.36 -22.51 10.47
CA MET A 1 12.42 -21.44 10.56
C MET A 1 12.95 -21.20 9.15
N MET A 2 13.63 -20.08 8.93
CA MET A 2 14.36 -19.79 7.69
C MET A 2 15.79 -19.38 7.99
N VAL A 3 16.68 -19.52 7.02
CA VAL A 3 18.06 -19.07 7.13
C VAL A 3 18.20 -17.74 6.40
N ARG A 4 18.49 -16.67 7.13
CA ARG A 4 18.78 -15.35 6.57
C ARG A 4 20.24 -15.24 6.17
N ILE A 5 20.49 -14.79 4.95
CA ILE A 5 21.81 -14.46 4.45
C ILE A 5 21.84 -12.98 4.08
N THR A 6 22.78 -12.24 4.64
CA THR A 6 22.98 -10.81 4.35
C THR A 6 24.21 -10.60 3.47
N ASN A 7 24.26 -9.43 2.81
CA ASN A 7 25.40 -9.00 2.01
C ASN A 7 25.78 -9.95 0.86
N LEU A 8 24.80 -10.62 0.24
CA LEU A 8 25.03 -11.32 -1.02
C LEU A 8 25.16 -10.30 -2.14
N THR A 9 26.25 -10.36 -2.90
CA THR A 9 26.44 -9.49 -4.07
C THR A 9 25.84 -10.14 -5.30
N LEU A 10 25.08 -9.36 -6.10
CA LEU A 10 24.48 -9.78 -7.37
C LEU A 10 24.79 -8.72 -8.43
N PRO A 11 25.28 -9.08 -9.62
CA PRO A 11 25.49 -8.10 -10.69
C PRO A 11 24.15 -7.52 -11.16
N PRO A 12 24.12 -6.35 -11.83
CA PRO A 12 22.89 -5.68 -12.23
C PRO A 12 21.99 -6.51 -13.16
N ASP A 13 22.57 -7.40 -13.95
CA ASP A 13 21.92 -8.37 -14.85
C ASP A 13 21.65 -9.73 -14.18
N GLY A 14 21.92 -9.84 -12.89
CA GLY A 14 21.75 -11.10 -12.14
C GLY A 14 20.30 -11.41 -11.88
N ASP A 15 19.88 -12.62 -12.22
CA ASP A 15 18.54 -13.16 -12.06
C ASP A 15 18.37 -13.94 -10.74
N GLU A 16 17.15 -14.40 -10.51
CA GLU A 16 16.79 -15.22 -9.35
C GLU A 16 17.58 -16.54 -9.30
N THR A 17 17.90 -17.12 -10.45
CA THR A 17 18.70 -18.34 -10.56
C THR A 17 20.11 -18.13 -10.03
N LEU A 18 20.73 -17.01 -10.39
CA LEU A 18 22.04 -16.65 -9.90
C LEU A 18 22.02 -16.32 -8.41
N LEU A 19 20.97 -15.64 -7.94
CA LEU A 19 20.78 -15.35 -6.52
C LEU A 19 20.69 -16.65 -5.70
N LYS A 20 19.89 -17.62 -6.17
CA LYS A 20 19.77 -18.93 -5.54
C LYS A 20 21.10 -19.70 -5.51
N LYS A 21 21.89 -19.65 -6.61
CA LYS A 21 23.23 -20.25 -6.68
C LYS A 21 24.17 -19.60 -5.66
N LYS A 22 24.16 -18.28 -5.54
CA LYS A 22 25.01 -17.56 -4.55
C LYS A 22 24.59 -17.86 -3.12
N ALA A 23 23.29 -17.95 -2.84
CA ALA A 23 22.77 -18.36 -1.55
C ALA A 23 23.21 -19.77 -1.17
N ALA A 24 23.10 -20.74 -2.10
CA ALA A 24 23.56 -22.11 -1.90
C ALA A 24 25.08 -22.17 -1.59
N LYS A 25 25.89 -21.41 -2.35
CA LYS A 25 27.34 -21.31 -2.10
C LYS A 25 27.64 -20.74 -0.72
N ALA A 26 26.94 -19.69 -0.28
CA ALA A 26 27.12 -19.08 1.03
C ALA A 26 26.80 -20.04 2.20
N LEU A 27 25.89 -20.98 1.97
CA LEU A 27 25.50 -22.01 2.93
C LEU A 27 26.32 -23.32 2.82
N GLY A 28 27.19 -23.44 1.82
CA GLY A 28 27.91 -24.69 1.55
C GLY A 28 27.00 -25.84 1.10
N LEU A 29 25.93 -25.51 0.40
CA LEU A 29 24.91 -26.46 -0.08
C LEU A 29 24.87 -26.54 -1.62
N SER A 30 24.35 -27.64 -2.14
CA SER A 30 23.95 -27.71 -3.54
C SER A 30 22.65 -26.90 -3.76
N VAL A 31 22.47 -26.35 -4.95
CA VAL A 31 21.28 -25.53 -5.30
C VAL A 31 19.95 -26.29 -5.11
N GLY A 32 19.96 -27.60 -5.36
CA GLY A 32 18.77 -28.47 -5.16
C GLY A 32 18.31 -28.62 -3.71
N LYS A 33 19.16 -28.28 -2.73
CA LYS A 33 18.79 -28.25 -1.30
C LYS A 33 18.14 -26.95 -0.85
N ILE A 34 18.07 -25.95 -1.73
CA ILE A 34 17.36 -24.70 -1.49
C ILE A 34 15.92 -24.88 -1.96
N HIS A 35 14.98 -24.99 -1.03
CA HIS A 35 13.56 -25.14 -1.34
C HIS A 35 12.94 -23.81 -1.79
N ARG A 36 13.22 -22.72 -1.06
CA ARG A 36 12.79 -21.35 -1.38
C ARG A 36 13.93 -20.38 -1.12
N CYS A 37 14.05 -19.33 -1.96
CA CYS A 37 14.98 -18.23 -1.78
C CYS A 37 14.18 -16.93 -1.98
N ILE A 38 13.92 -16.22 -0.90
CA ILE A 38 13.03 -15.06 -0.88
C ILE A 38 13.87 -13.80 -0.69
N PRO A 39 13.88 -12.85 -1.64
CA PRO A 39 14.49 -11.55 -1.43
C PRO A 39 13.80 -10.82 -0.27
N VAL A 40 14.59 -10.21 0.61
CA VAL A 40 14.11 -9.44 1.78
C VAL A 40 14.52 -7.98 1.67
N ARG A 41 15.70 -7.74 1.08
CA ARG A 41 16.20 -6.38 0.87
C ARG A 41 17.17 -6.38 -0.29
N GLN A 42 17.05 -5.37 -1.13
CA GLN A 42 18.00 -5.06 -2.20
C GLN A 42 18.46 -3.60 -2.05
N SER A 43 19.75 -3.38 -2.12
CA SER A 43 20.34 -2.05 -2.23
C SER A 43 21.40 -2.06 -3.33
N ILE A 44 21.72 -0.89 -3.86
CA ILE A 44 22.74 -0.72 -4.89
C ILE A 44 24.05 -0.28 -4.22
N ASP A 45 25.14 -0.95 -4.51
CA ASP A 45 26.47 -0.47 -4.21
C ASP A 45 27.12 0.06 -5.50
N ALA A 46 27.20 1.39 -5.60
CA ALA A 46 27.80 2.11 -6.72
C ALA A 46 29.02 2.95 -6.32
N ARG A 47 29.64 2.63 -5.17
CA ARG A 47 30.83 3.36 -4.67
C ARG A 47 32.01 3.28 -5.65
N LYS A 48 32.08 2.20 -6.42
CA LYS A 48 33.06 2.02 -7.51
C LYS A 48 32.29 1.95 -8.82
N LYS A 49 32.48 2.92 -9.72
CA LYS A 49 31.75 3.02 -11.00
C LYS A 49 31.92 1.79 -11.89
N GLU A 50 33.13 1.20 -11.87
CA GLU A 50 33.49 0.00 -12.64
C GLU A 50 32.94 -1.31 -12.03
N ASN A 51 32.38 -1.26 -10.82
CA ASN A 51 31.86 -2.44 -10.11
C ASN A 51 30.56 -2.13 -9.38
N VAL A 52 29.55 -1.71 -10.14
CA VAL A 52 28.20 -1.51 -9.63
C VAL A 52 27.53 -2.87 -9.46
N HIS A 53 26.95 -3.11 -8.29
CA HIS A 53 26.27 -4.38 -7.99
C HIS A 53 25.15 -4.19 -6.95
N TYR A 54 24.23 -5.13 -6.93
CA TYR A 54 23.25 -5.23 -5.86
C TYR A 54 23.84 -5.90 -4.62
N VAL A 55 23.43 -5.40 -3.47
CA VAL A 55 23.65 -6.04 -2.17
C VAL A 55 22.33 -6.57 -1.67
N MET A 56 22.20 -7.89 -1.59
CA MET A 56 20.97 -8.59 -1.28
C MET A 56 20.97 -9.13 0.13
N THR A 57 19.80 -9.10 0.77
CA THR A 57 19.48 -9.96 1.92
C THR A 57 18.39 -10.92 1.48
N VAL A 58 18.55 -12.20 1.76
CA VAL A 58 17.59 -13.24 1.39
C VAL A 58 17.26 -14.13 2.58
N ASP A 59 16.02 -14.61 2.62
CA ASP A 59 15.59 -15.69 3.50
C ASP A 59 15.47 -17.00 2.69
N VAL A 60 16.12 -18.03 3.20
CA VAL A 60 16.24 -19.31 2.48
C VAL A 60 15.59 -20.42 3.31
N ALA A 61 14.69 -21.17 2.68
CA ALA A 61 14.16 -22.40 3.25
C ALA A 61 15.04 -23.59 2.86
N VAL A 62 15.54 -24.29 3.85
CA VAL A 62 16.38 -25.48 3.71
C VAL A 62 15.96 -26.51 4.75
N SER A 63 16.38 -27.75 4.62
CA SER A 63 16.23 -28.76 5.68
C SER A 63 17.32 -28.58 6.74
N ASN A 64 16.99 -28.81 8.01
CA ASN A 64 17.92 -28.74 9.16
C ASN A 64 18.61 -27.37 9.30
N GLU A 65 17.85 -26.29 9.30
CA GLU A 65 18.33 -24.89 9.27
C GLU A 65 19.37 -24.61 10.35
N ALA A 66 19.15 -25.09 11.60
CA ALA A 66 20.08 -24.88 12.71
C ALA A 66 21.47 -25.47 12.41
N GLN A 67 21.53 -26.66 11.84
CA GLN A 67 22.79 -27.29 11.47
C GLN A 67 23.49 -26.58 10.31
N VAL A 68 22.69 -26.08 9.34
CA VAL A 68 23.20 -25.32 8.20
C VAL A 68 23.84 -24.02 8.69
N VAL A 69 23.18 -23.28 9.58
CA VAL A 69 23.73 -22.05 10.18
C VAL A 69 25.00 -22.33 10.97
N ALA A 70 24.99 -23.38 11.78
CA ALA A 70 26.21 -23.76 12.59
C ALA A 70 27.40 -24.13 11.68
N LYS A 71 27.16 -24.81 10.56
CA LYS A 71 28.19 -25.18 9.58
C LYS A 71 28.71 -24.01 8.76
N ALA A 72 27.85 -23.03 8.43
CA ALA A 72 28.25 -21.89 7.64
C ALA A 72 29.32 -21.01 8.31
N LYS A 73 29.40 -21.02 9.64
CA LYS A 73 30.39 -20.27 10.46
C LYS A 73 30.57 -18.82 10.03
N SER A 74 29.50 -18.19 9.57
CA SER A 74 29.49 -16.84 8.99
C SER A 74 28.58 -15.90 9.78
N LYS A 75 29.06 -14.71 10.11
CA LYS A 75 28.25 -13.64 10.73
C LYS A 75 27.13 -13.14 9.82
N GLN A 76 27.21 -13.44 8.53
CA GLN A 76 26.18 -13.07 7.54
C GLN A 76 25.02 -14.07 7.49
N VAL A 77 25.13 -15.21 8.18
CA VAL A 77 24.14 -16.29 8.18
C VAL A 77 23.51 -16.41 9.54
N SER A 78 22.20 -16.34 9.64
CA SER A 78 21.47 -16.40 10.92
C SER A 78 20.11 -17.09 10.76
N LEU A 79 19.61 -17.67 11.85
CA LEU A 79 18.23 -18.17 11.90
C LEU A 79 17.25 -17.01 12.04
N ARG A 80 16.11 -17.16 11.36
CA ARG A 80 14.97 -16.25 11.48
C ARG A 80 13.67 -17.03 11.59
N PRO A 81 12.69 -16.54 12.36
CA PRO A 81 11.34 -17.08 12.27
C PRO A 81 10.81 -16.88 10.85
N GLU A 82 9.98 -17.79 10.39
CA GLU A 82 9.26 -17.61 9.14
C GLU A 82 8.34 -16.39 9.25
N PRO A 83 8.31 -15.51 8.22
CA PRO A 83 7.39 -14.38 8.22
C PRO A 83 5.96 -14.87 8.38
N LYS A 84 5.21 -14.24 9.29
CA LYS A 84 3.78 -14.53 9.45
C LYS A 84 2.98 -13.48 8.67
N PRO A 85 1.95 -13.89 7.93
CA PRO A 85 1.06 -12.93 7.29
C PRO A 85 0.38 -12.05 8.35
N TYR A 86 0.07 -10.82 7.97
CA TYR A 86 -0.73 -9.96 8.83
C TYR A 86 -2.13 -10.56 8.99
N VAL A 87 -2.55 -10.71 10.23
CA VAL A 87 -3.89 -11.21 10.56
C VAL A 87 -4.72 -10.02 11.05
N PHE A 88 -5.82 -9.74 10.36
CA PHE A 88 -6.77 -8.73 10.81
C PHE A 88 -7.42 -9.17 12.11
N PRO A 89 -7.64 -8.25 13.06
CA PRO A 89 -8.42 -8.56 14.25
C PRO A 89 -9.85 -8.91 13.83
N THR A 90 -10.44 -9.87 14.50
CA THR A 90 -11.88 -10.15 14.35
C THR A 90 -12.66 -8.94 14.82
N VAL A 91 -13.53 -8.42 13.97
CA VAL A 91 -14.37 -7.27 14.29
C VAL A 91 -15.78 -7.75 14.58
N THR A 92 -16.26 -7.48 15.80
CA THR A 92 -17.67 -7.64 16.15
C THR A 92 -18.30 -6.25 16.16
N ARG A 93 -19.25 -6.03 15.26
CA ARG A 93 -19.96 -4.76 15.17
C ARG A 93 -21.45 -5.00 15.39
N THR A 94 -22.04 -4.22 16.29
CA THR A 94 -23.47 -4.28 16.63
C THR A 94 -24.31 -3.28 15.83
N SER A 95 -23.69 -2.23 15.27
CA SER A 95 -24.39 -1.24 14.47
C SER A 95 -24.78 -1.78 13.09
N PRO A 96 -26.03 -1.54 12.64
CA PRO A 96 -26.46 -1.88 11.29
C PRO A 96 -25.95 -0.90 10.23
N LEU A 97 -25.43 0.29 10.64
CA LEU A 97 -24.96 1.30 9.73
C LEU A 97 -23.59 0.92 9.15
N PRO A 98 -23.33 1.13 7.85
CA PRO A 98 -22.02 0.94 7.27
C PRO A 98 -21.02 1.96 7.84
N PRO A 99 -19.77 1.58 8.14
CA PRO A 99 -18.74 2.57 8.43
C PRO A 99 -18.48 3.45 7.22
N VAL A 100 -18.28 4.74 7.45
CA VAL A 100 -17.99 5.71 6.38
C VAL A 100 -16.50 6.05 6.42
N VAL A 101 -15.87 6.05 5.24
CA VAL A 101 -14.50 6.50 5.04
C VAL A 101 -14.51 7.72 4.13
N VAL A 102 -13.81 8.79 4.51
CA VAL A 102 -13.74 10.04 3.73
C VAL A 102 -12.35 10.24 3.16
N GLY A 103 -12.29 10.30 1.83
CA GLY A 103 -11.08 10.43 1.04
C GLY A 103 -10.60 9.10 0.48
N SER A 104 -10.38 9.04 -0.84
CA SER A 104 -9.91 7.86 -1.56
C SER A 104 -8.40 7.90 -1.88
N GLY A 105 -7.63 8.63 -1.08
CA GLY A 105 -6.17 8.52 -1.07
C GLY A 105 -5.70 7.17 -0.51
N PRO A 106 -4.37 6.92 -0.42
CA PRO A 106 -3.85 5.63 0.04
C PRO A 106 -4.41 5.18 1.39
N ALA A 107 -4.50 6.11 2.34
CA ALA A 107 -5.03 5.80 3.68
C ALA A 107 -6.51 5.39 3.64
N GLY A 108 -7.34 6.12 2.89
CA GLY A 108 -8.77 5.82 2.80
C GLY A 108 -9.07 4.56 2.00
N LEU A 109 -8.36 4.31 0.88
CA LEU A 109 -8.49 3.07 0.12
C LEU A 109 -8.12 1.84 0.95
N LEU A 110 -6.99 1.88 1.68
CA LEU A 110 -6.57 0.79 2.53
C LEU A 110 -7.50 0.60 3.75
N ALA A 111 -8.02 1.68 4.33
CA ALA A 111 -9.03 1.61 5.40
C ALA A 111 -10.32 0.96 4.88
N ALA A 112 -10.85 1.44 3.76
CA ALA A 112 -12.06 0.88 3.16
C ALA A 112 -11.89 -0.58 2.76
N LEU A 113 -10.74 -0.95 2.17
CA LEU A 113 -10.44 -2.34 1.82
C LEU A 113 -10.36 -3.23 3.06
N SER A 114 -9.72 -2.75 4.14
CA SER A 114 -9.62 -3.49 5.41
C SER A 114 -11.00 -3.74 6.02
N LEU A 115 -11.86 -2.73 6.02
CA LEU A 115 -13.25 -2.85 6.49
C LEU A 115 -14.06 -3.81 5.61
N ALA A 116 -13.90 -3.74 4.29
CA ALA A 116 -14.57 -4.63 3.35
C ALA A 116 -14.13 -6.09 3.54
N LYS A 117 -12.82 -6.35 3.72
CA LYS A 117 -12.29 -7.68 4.05
C LYS A 117 -12.80 -8.21 5.40
N ALA A 118 -13.10 -7.32 6.33
CA ALA A 118 -13.77 -7.66 7.60
C ALA A 118 -15.29 -7.85 7.49
N GLY A 119 -15.88 -7.76 6.27
CA GLY A 119 -17.31 -7.95 6.02
C GLY A 119 -18.20 -6.76 6.40
N LEU A 120 -17.62 -5.57 6.67
CA LEU A 120 -18.36 -4.41 7.19
C LEU A 120 -19.02 -3.53 6.12
N ARG A 121 -18.82 -3.81 4.84
CA ARG A 121 -19.42 -3.10 3.70
C ARG A 121 -19.29 -1.57 3.78
N PRO A 122 -18.10 -0.98 3.83
CA PRO A 122 -17.92 0.45 4.04
C PRO A 122 -18.48 1.29 2.90
N VAL A 123 -18.80 2.56 3.20
CA VAL A 123 -19.06 3.60 2.20
C VAL A 123 -17.83 4.51 2.15
N LEU A 124 -17.13 4.52 1.02
CA LEU A 124 -16.01 5.41 0.76
C LEU A 124 -16.51 6.63 -0.03
N LEU A 125 -16.36 7.82 0.56
CA LEU A 125 -16.70 9.10 -0.07
C LEU A 125 -15.43 9.77 -0.56
N GLU A 126 -15.43 10.19 -1.81
CA GLU A 126 -14.36 10.99 -2.41
C GLU A 126 -14.95 12.25 -3.03
N ARG A 127 -14.36 13.42 -2.70
CA ARG A 127 -14.82 14.70 -3.20
C ARG A 127 -14.58 14.87 -4.70
N GLY A 128 -13.45 14.36 -5.18
CA GLY A 128 -13.10 14.42 -6.59
C GLY A 128 -13.66 13.26 -7.40
N GLN A 129 -13.20 13.16 -8.63
CA GLN A 129 -13.70 12.21 -9.61
C GLN A 129 -12.98 10.87 -9.56
N ALA A 130 -13.61 9.83 -10.14
CA ALA A 130 -12.96 8.57 -10.45
C ALA A 130 -11.76 8.80 -11.38
N LEU A 131 -10.81 7.91 -11.34
CA LEU A 131 -9.52 8.08 -12.03
C LEU A 131 -9.69 8.35 -13.53
N GLU A 132 -10.65 7.70 -14.17
CA GLU A 132 -10.91 7.82 -15.60
C GLU A 132 -11.34 9.25 -16.01
N GLN A 133 -12.09 9.95 -15.15
CA GLN A 133 -12.46 11.35 -15.36
C GLN A 133 -11.39 12.29 -14.82
N ARG A 134 -10.82 11.98 -13.64
CA ARG A 134 -9.79 12.79 -13.00
C ARG A 134 -8.56 13.01 -13.89
N VAL A 135 -8.16 12.00 -14.66
CA VAL A 135 -7.06 12.14 -15.63
C VAL A 135 -7.36 13.22 -16.64
N LYS A 136 -8.59 13.23 -17.18
CA LYS A 136 -9.03 14.26 -18.14
C LYS A 136 -9.04 15.66 -17.52
N ASP A 137 -9.54 15.77 -16.28
CA ASP A 137 -9.62 17.05 -15.56
C ASP A 137 -8.21 17.63 -15.34
N VAL A 138 -7.26 16.80 -14.93
CA VAL A 138 -5.87 17.19 -14.69
C VAL A 138 -5.16 17.54 -16.01
N GLU A 139 -5.34 16.74 -17.07
CA GLU A 139 -4.75 17.01 -18.39
C GLU A 139 -5.31 18.31 -19.00
N ALA A 140 -6.60 18.56 -18.88
CA ALA A 140 -7.23 19.80 -19.34
C ALA A 140 -6.63 21.02 -18.62
N PHE A 141 -6.44 20.93 -17.29
CA PHE A 141 -5.79 21.98 -16.52
C PHE A 141 -4.34 22.21 -16.96
N TRP A 142 -3.56 21.17 -17.18
CA TRP A 142 -2.17 21.30 -17.64
C TRP A 142 -2.05 21.87 -19.06
N GLN A 143 -3.10 21.74 -19.88
CA GLN A 143 -3.18 22.35 -21.21
C GLN A 143 -3.66 23.81 -21.18
N GLY A 144 -3.80 24.41 -19.99
CA GLY A 144 -4.21 25.81 -19.81
C GLY A 144 -5.70 26.03 -19.57
N GLY A 145 -6.46 24.97 -19.33
CA GLY A 145 -7.87 25.05 -18.90
C GLY A 145 -8.04 25.48 -17.45
N ASP A 146 -9.26 25.68 -17.01
CA ASP A 146 -9.60 26.07 -15.65
C ASP A 146 -9.33 24.95 -14.64
N LEU A 147 -8.91 25.32 -13.44
CA LEU A 147 -8.75 24.40 -12.34
C LEU A 147 -10.12 23.99 -11.78
N ASP A 148 -10.44 22.70 -11.80
CA ASP A 148 -11.56 22.17 -11.01
C ASP A 148 -11.12 22.07 -9.52
N PRO A 149 -11.75 22.82 -8.59
CA PRO A 149 -11.37 22.82 -7.18
C PRO A 149 -11.65 21.47 -6.49
N GLU A 150 -12.54 20.63 -7.04
CA GLU A 150 -12.91 19.35 -6.46
C GLU A 150 -12.21 18.17 -7.15
N SER A 151 -11.78 18.29 -8.43
CA SER A 151 -11.11 17.22 -9.18
C SER A 151 -9.82 17.72 -9.82
N ASN A 152 -8.69 17.43 -9.23
CA ASN A 152 -7.38 17.96 -9.65
C ASN A 152 -6.22 17.07 -9.16
N VAL A 153 -4.98 17.56 -9.18
CA VAL A 153 -3.80 16.82 -8.70
C VAL A 153 -3.87 16.49 -7.20
N GLN A 154 -4.61 17.24 -6.39
CA GLN A 154 -4.72 17.04 -4.94
C GLN A 154 -5.91 16.15 -4.55
N PHE A 155 -7.04 16.28 -5.26
CA PHE A 155 -8.31 15.63 -4.96
C PHE A 155 -8.74 14.69 -6.09
N GLY A 156 -9.38 13.59 -5.70
CA GLY A 156 -9.85 12.54 -6.56
C GLY A 156 -9.22 11.18 -6.25
N GLU A 157 -9.67 10.15 -6.93
CA GLU A 157 -9.29 8.77 -6.70
C GLU A 157 -7.77 8.55 -6.66
N GLY A 158 -7.28 7.87 -5.61
CA GLY A 158 -5.87 7.59 -5.38
C GLY A 158 -5.10 8.72 -4.68
N GLY A 159 -5.73 9.90 -4.47
CA GLY A 159 -5.12 11.06 -3.82
C GLY A 159 -4.01 11.70 -4.65
N ALA A 160 -3.20 12.59 -4.04
CA ALA A 160 -2.16 13.33 -4.72
C ALA A 160 -1.04 12.45 -5.31
N GLY A 161 -0.83 11.25 -4.76
CA GLY A 161 0.18 10.31 -5.23
C GLY A 161 -0.05 9.79 -6.65
N THR A 162 -1.29 9.76 -7.13
CA THR A 162 -1.67 9.22 -8.44
C THR A 162 -1.01 9.93 -9.64
N PHE A 163 -0.64 11.19 -9.47
CA PHE A 163 0.06 12.00 -10.49
C PHE A 163 1.52 12.27 -10.12
N SER A 164 2.09 11.48 -9.22
CA SER A 164 3.51 11.48 -8.88
C SER A 164 4.24 10.30 -9.53
N ASP A 165 5.54 10.18 -9.31
CA ASP A 165 6.34 9.05 -9.77
C ASP A 165 6.10 7.74 -8.98
N GLY A 166 5.18 7.73 -8.02
CA GLY A 166 4.81 6.53 -7.27
C GLY A 166 5.87 6.03 -6.31
N LYS A 167 6.69 6.92 -5.75
CA LYS A 167 7.64 6.55 -4.68
C LYS A 167 6.91 6.06 -3.45
N LEU A 168 7.28 4.88 -2.95
CA LEU A 168 6.73 4.25 -1.76
C LEU A 168 7.74 4.31 -0.61
N THR A 169 8.03 5.51 -0.11
CA THR A 169 8.96 5.70 1.00
C THR A 169 8.24 6.14 2.26
N THR A 170 8.62 5.58 3.40
CA THR A 170 8.09 5.93 4.72
C THR A 170 9.20 5.90 5.77
N GLY A 171 9.07 6.73 6.80
CA GLY A 171 9.95 6.71 7.97
C GLY A 171 9.47 5.77 9.09
N THR A 172 8.34 5.09 8.92
CA THR A 172 7.84 4.13 9.92
C THR A 172 8.47 2.75 9.75
N HIS A 173 8.57 2.02 10.86
CA HIS A 173 8.99 0.61 10.92
C HIS A 173 7.86 -0.29 11.42
N ASP A 174 6.62 0.10 11.23
CA ASP A 174 5.45 -0.65 11.65
C ASP A 174 5.36 -1.99 10.88
N PRO A 175 5.08 -3.12 11.55
CA PRO A 175 4.96 -4.43 10.89
C PRO A 175 3.82 -4.49 9.86
N ARG A 176 2.83 -3.60 9.94
CA ARG A 176 1.75 -3.48 8.94
C ARG A 176 2.24 -2.96 7.58
N LEU A 177 3.44 -2.37 7.52
CA LEU A 177 4.01 -1.91 6.26
C LEU A 177 4.13 -3.04 5.22
N THR A 178 4.57 -4.22 5.65
CA THR A 178 4.65 -5.39 4.77
C THR A 178 3.29 -5.73 4.18
N HIS A 179 2.23 -5.72 5.01
CA HIS A 179 0.87 -5.96 4.54
C HIS A 179 0.39 -4.91 3.53
N VAL A 180 0.74 -3.64 3.72
CA VAL A 180 0.43 -2.57 2.75
C VAL A 180 1.11 -2.83 1.41
N MET A 181 2.39 -3.19 1.41
CA MET A 181 3.13 -3.51 0.18
C MET A 181 2.59 -4.76 -0.51
N GLU A 182 2.30 -5.83 0.24
CA GLU A 182 1.65 -7.05 -0.27
C GLU A 182 0.28 -6.74 -0.89
N THR A 183 -0.49 -5.82 -0.29
CA THR A 183 -1.77 -5.36 -0.84
C THR A 183 -1.59 -4.65 -2.18
N PHE A 184 -0.56 -3.82 -2.32
CA PHE A 184 -0.27 -3.17 -3.60
C PHE A 184 0.18 -4.18 -4.67
N VAL A 185 1.00 -5.16 -4.31
CA VAL A 185 1.38 -6.26 -5.23
C VAL A 185 0.15 -7.05 -5.67
N ALA A 186 -0.72 -7.43 -4.74
CA ALA A 186 -1.98 -8.11 -5.06
C ALA A 186 -2.89 -7.27 -5.97
N ALA A 187 -2.81 -5.94 -5.88
CA ALA A 187 -3.53 -5.01 -6.75
C ALA A 187 -2.81 -4.71 -8.08
N GLY A 188 -1.65 -5.32 -8.35
CA GLY A 188 -0.94 -5.23 -9.63
C GLY A 188 0.35 -4.40 -9.61
N ALA A 189 0.86 -4.01 -8.44
CA ALA A 189 2.20 -3.42 -8.34
C ALA A 189 3.28 -4.48 -8.60
N PRO A 190 4.48 -4.08 -9.05
CA PRO A 190 5.61 -4.98 -9.22
C PRO A 190 5.99 -5.66 -7.90
N GLU A 191 6.29 -6.94 -7.95
CA GLU A 191 6.62 -7.72 -6.74
C GLU A 191 7.91 -7.22 -6.05
N ASP A 192 8.81 -6.63 -6.80
CA ASP A 192 10.10 -6.12 -6.30
C ASP A 192 9.97 -4.95 -5.31
N ILE A 193 8.82 -4.27 -5.23
CA ILE A 193 8.55 -3.27 -4.19
C ILE A 193 8.64 -3.85 -2.77
N LEU A 194 8.49 -5.19 -2.62
CA LEU A 194 8.58 -5.87 -1.32
C LEU A 194 9.99 -5.86 -0.72
N TRP A 195 11.02 -5.73 -1.56
CA TRP A 195 12.43 -5.81 -1.10
C TRP A 195 13.34 -4.70 -1.59
N GLN A 196 12.93 -3.88 -2.55
CA GLN A 196 13.73 -2.73 -3.01
C GLN A 196 13.90 -1.68 -1.91
N HIS A 197 15.12 -1.12 -1.85
CA HIS A 197 15.42 -0.01 -0.94
C HIS A 197 14.90 1.30 -1.48
N LYS A 198 13.86 1.83 -1.40
CA LYS A 198 13.18 2.99 -2.01
C LYS A 198 12.36 2.53 -3.21
N PRO A 199 11.38 1.67 -2.95
CA PRO A 199 10.55 1.14 -4.02
C PRO A 199 9.72 2.25 -4.67
N HIS A 200 9.46 2.06 -5.96
CA HIS A 200 8.59 2.95 -6.68
C HIS A 200 7.78 2.16 -7.71
N VAL A 201 6.50 2.51 -7.87
CA VAL A 201 5.57 1.75 -8.73
C VAL A 201 5.53 2.31 -10.15
N GLY A 202 5.77 3.61 -10.31
CA GLY A 202 5.53 4.32 -11.56
C GLY A 202 4.05 4.73 -11.73
N THR A 203 3.83 5.80 -12.48
CA THR A 203 2.51 6.45 -12.57
C THR A 203 1.45 5.54 -13.18
N ASP A 204 1.76 4.84 -14.27
CA ASP A 204 0.79 4.03 -15.00
C ASP A 204 0.33 2.81 -14.18
N LEU A 205 1.30 2.10 -13.58
CA LEU A 205 0.98 0.95 -12.73
C LEU A 205 0.26 1.38 -11.45
N LEU A 206 0.60 2.55 -10.89
CA LEU A 206 -0.09 3.07 -9.71
C LEU A 206 -1.56 3.36 -9.99
N ARG A 207 -1.89 3.88 -11.17
CA ARG A 207 -3.28 4.06 -11.62
C ARG A 207 -4.04 2.74 -11.68
N GLN A 208 -3.39 1.69 -12.19
CA GLN A 208 -3.98 0.34 -12.22
C GLN A 208 -4.20 -0.22 -10.80
N VAL A 209 -3.20 -0.08 -9.92
CA VAL A 209 -3.29 -0.50 -8.51
C VAL A 209 -4.48 0.16 -7.82
N VAL A 210 -4.61 1.48 -7.94
CA VAL A 210 -5.71 2.26 -7.35
C VAL A 210 -7.07 1.78 -7.86
N THR A 211 -7.21 1.60 -9.18
CA THR A 211 -8.44 1.09 -9.79
C THR A 211 -8.78 -0.32 -9.30
N ASN A 212 -7.78 -1.18 -9.16
CA ASN A 212 -7.99 -2.56 -8.70
C ASN A 212 -8.38 -2.61 -7.21
N LEU A 213 -7.81 -1.75 -6.35
CA LEU A 213 -8.24 -1.60 -4.96
C LEU A 213 -9.71 -1.17 -4.86
N ARG A 214 -10.14 -0.18 -5.67
CA ARG A 214 -11.56 0.21 -5.77
C ARG A 214 -12.45 -0.97 -6.13
N LYS A 215 -12.10 -1.69 -7.20
CA LYS A 215 -12.87 -2.86 -7.67
C LYS A 215 -12.96 -3.95 -6.60
N GLU A 216 -11.89 -4.20 -5.86
CA GLU A 216 -11.89 -5.18 -4.76
C GLU A 216 -12.82 -4.74 -3.62
N ILE A 217 -12.78 -3.45 -3.21
CA ILE A 217 -13.72 -2.90 -2.22
C ILE A 217 -15.16 -3.12 -2.66
N GLN A 218 -15.48 -2.83 -3.92
CA GLN A 218 -16.84 -3.00 -4.47
C GLN A 218 -17.25 -4.47 -4.55
N ALA A 219 -16.35 -5.36 -4.99
CA ALA A 219 -16.60 -6.80 -5.06
C ALA A 219 -16.88 -7.41 -3.67
N LEU A 220 -16.28 -6.84 -2.61
CA LEU A 220 -16.52 -7.23 -1.23
C LEU A 220 -17.77 -6.57 -0.61
N GLY A 221 -18.58 -5.86 -1.41
CA GLY A 221 -19.84 -5.23 -1.00
C GLY A 221 -19.70 -3.83 -0.42
N GLY A 222 -18.54 -3.19 -0.50
CA GLY A 222 -18.36 -1.77 -0.19
C GLY A 222 -18.88 -0.88 -1.31
N ALA A 223 -19.24 0.36 -0.97
CA ALA A 223 -19.65 1.39 -1.91
C ALA A 223 -18.58 2.47 -2.05
N VAL A 224 -18.25 2.87 -3.27
CA VAL A 224 -17.34 4.00 -3.54
C VAL A 224 -18.11 5.07 -4.30
N ARG A 225 -18.14 6.30 -3.74
CA ARG A 225 -18.92 7.43 -4.26
C ARG A 225 -17.98 8.59 -4.56
N PHE A 226 -17.88 8.96 -5.83
CA PHE A 226 -17.10 10.11 -6.30
C PHE A 226 -17.98 11.35 -6.46
N GLY A 227 -17.37 12.54 -6.37
CA GLY A 227 -18.10 13.80 -6.36
C GLY A 227 -18.91 14.00 -5.07
N HIS A 228 -18.51 13.35 -3.98
CA HIS A 228 -19.18 13.38 -2.69
C HIS A 228 -18.23 13.92 -1.60
N ARG A 229 -18.46 15.17 -1.20
CA ARG A 229 -17.63 15.86 -0.20
C ARG A 229 -18.32 15.86 1.16
N LEU A 230 -17.58 15.45 2.20
CA LEU A 230 -18.03 15.65 3.58
C LEU A 230 -18.08 17.15 3.89
N SER A 231 -19.26 17.68 4.25
CA SER A 231 -19.49 19.09 4.52
C SER A 231 -19.96 19.40 5.95
N GLY A 232 -20.40 18.39 6.71
CA GLY A 232 -20.84 18.60 8.09
C GLY A 232 -20.94 17.31 8.89
N LEU A 233 -21.02 17.47 10.21
CA LEU A 233 -21.22 16.41 11.21
C LEU A 233 -22.37 16.78 12.13
N THR A 234 -23.21 15.83 12.47
CA THR A 234 -24.24 15.98 13.53
C THR A 234 -23.90 15.07 14.70
N LEU A 235 -23.83 15.65 15.89
CA LEU A 235 -23.52 14.96 17.14
C LEU A 235 -24.73 15.01 18.09
N ALA A 236 -25.06 13.88 18.70
CA ALA A 236 -25.92 13.81 19.87
C ALA A 236 -25.03 13.64 21.12
N GLY A 237 -24.77 14.75 21.84
CA GLY A 237 -23.75 14.79 22.86
C GLY A 237 -22.34 14.59 22.27
N LYS A 238 -21.70 13.46 22.59
CA LYS A 238 -20.38 13.08 22.05
C LYS A 238 -20.44 12.00 20.97
N GLN A 239 -21.63 11.58 20.58
CA GLN A 239 -21.81 10.51 19.60
C GLN A 239 -22.15 11.09 18.25
N LEU A 240 -21.44 10.64 17.21
CA LEU A 240 -21.77 10.94 15.84
C LEU A 240 -23.07 10.20 15.46
N THR A 241 -24.02 10.92 14.86
CA THR A 241 -25.31 10.36 14.43
C THR A 241 -25.54 10.49 12.93
N GLU A 242 -25.03 11.56 12.33
CA GLU A 242 -25.18 11.82 10.91
C GLU A 242 -23.99 12.59 10.35
N ILE A 243 -23.80 12.48 9.05
CA ILE A 243 -22.89 13.33 8.29
C ILE A 243 -23.66 14.08 7.19
N GLN A 244 -23.22 15.29 6.89
CA GLN A 244 -23.62 16.05 5.71
C GLN A 244 -22.67 15.78 4.55
N VAL A 245 -23.23 15.60 3.37
CA VAL A 245 -22.49 15.31 2.14
C VAL A 245 -22.98 16.21 1.03
N ASP A 246 -22.06 16.92 0.40
CA ASP A 246 -22.30 17.69 -0.81
C ASP A 246 -22.01 16.84 -2.05
N GLN A 247 -22.96 16.80 -2.98
CA GLN A 247 -22.84 16.21 -4.30
C GLN A 247 -23.20 17.27 -5.36
N GLY A 248 -22.20 17.94 -5.88
CA GLY A 248 -22.40 19.09 -6.76
C GLY A 248 -23.19 20.21 -6.07
N ARG A 249 -24.43 20.47 -6.52
CA ARG A 249 -25.31 21.50 -5.94
C ARG A 249 -26.28 20.96 -4.88
N VAL A 250 -26.26 19.68 -4.63
CA VAL A 250 -27.18 19.02 -3.68
C VAL A 250 -26.42 18.68 -2.41
N THR A 251 -26.98 19.08 -1.27
CA THR A 251 -26.53 18.64 0.05
C THR A 251 -27.55 17.66 0.62
N TYR A 252 -27.09 16.53 1.13
CA TYR A 252 -27.93 15.56 1.81
C TYR A 252 -27.27 15.07 3.09
N THR A 253 -28.07 14.50 3.99
CA THR A 253 -27.56 13.85 5.21
C THR A 253 -27.64 12.33 5.08
N MET A 254 -26.74 11.65 5.74
CA MET A 254 -26.80 10.20 5.91
C MET A 254 -26.45 9.79 7.33
N PRO A 255 -27.19 8.80 7.89
CA PRO A 255 -26.86 8.26 9.21
C PRO A 255 -25.44 7.70 9.24
N CYS A 256 -24.69 8.04 10.29
CA CYS A 256 -23.31 7.61 10.45
C CYS A 256 -22.93 7.59 11.91
N ASP A 257 -22.47 6.46 12.42
CA ASP A 257 -21.98 6.30 13.79
C ASP A 257 -20.47 6.02 13.84
N THR A 258 -19.88 5.70 12.69
CA THR A 258 -18.45 5.40 12.57
C THR A 258 -17.90 6.07 11.32
N LEU A 259 -17.00 7.03 11.53
CA LEU A 259 -16.38 7.85 10.50
C LEU A 259 -14.86 7.75 10.57
N ILE A 260 -14.23 7.40 9.46
CA ILE A 260 -12.79 7.42 9.27
C ILE A 260 -12.44 8.59 8.35
N LEU A 261 -11.65 9.53 8.87
CA LEU A 261 -11.25 10.72 8.13
C LEU A 261 -9.85 10.52 7.52
N ALA A 262 -9.79 10.49 6.20
CA ALA A 262 -8.57 10.42 5.41
C ALA A 262 -8.56 11.47 4.27
N PRO A 263 -8.94 12.75 4.53
CA PRO A 263 -9.20 13.75 3.49
C PRO A 263 -7.93 14.26 2.81
N GLY A 264 -6.75 13.86 3.29
CA GLY A 264 -5.47 14.38 2.84
C GLY A 264 -5.17 15.78 3.39
N HIS A 265 -3.93 16.19 3.24
CA HIS A 265 -3.39 17.42 3.81
C HIS A 265 -4.01 18.72 3.22
N SER A 266 -4.51 18.65 1.98
CA SER A 266 -5.01 19.82 1.24
C SER A 266 -6.47 20.17 1.53
N ALA A 267 -7.23 19.31 2.22
CA ALA A 267 -8.64 19.50 2.54
C ALA A 267 -8.88 20.50 3.68
N ARG A 268 -8.46 21.75 3.48
CA ARG A 268 -8.51 22.80 4.49
C ARG A 268 -9.93 23.17 4.91
N ASP A 269 -10.90 23.06 4.02
CA ASP A 269 -12.33 23.24 4.28
C ASP A 269 -12.84 22.18 5.28
N THR A 270 -12.48 20.91 5.06
CA THR A 270 -12.81 19.82 6.00
C THR A 270 -12.18 20.07 7.38
N PHE A 271 -10.92 20.51 7.45
CA PHE A 271 -10.30 20.85 8.74
C PHE A 271 -10.96 22.04 9.44
N ARG A 272 -11.47 23.03 8.70
CA ARG A 272 -12.23 24.14 9.30
C ARG A 272 -13.60 23.67 9.81
N MET A 273 -14.25 22.76 9.09
CA MET A 273 -15.54 22.19 9.48
C MET A 273 -15.41 21.34 10.76
N LEU A 274 -14.29 20.67 10.97
CA LEU A 274 -14.02 19.85 12.16
C LEU A 274 -13.63 20.66 13.41
N ARG A 275 -13.38 21.95 13.28
CA ARG A 275 -12.92 22.87 14.33
C ARG A 275 -14.07 23.52 15.08
#